data_45bbf0d438358ce74797422310cde039
#
_entry.id   45bbf0d438358ce74797422310cde039
#
_cell.length_a   1.000
_cell.length_b   1.000
_cell.length_c   1.000
_cell.angle_alpha   90.00
_cell.angle_beta   90.00
_cell.angle_gamma   90.00
#
_symmetry.space_group_name_H-M   'P 1'
#
loop_
_entity.id
_entity.type
_entity.pdbx_description
1 polymer ?
#
loop_
_entity_poly.entity_id
_entity_poly.type
_entity_poly.pdbx_seq_one_letter_code
_entity_poly.pdbx_strand_id
1 'polypeptide(L)'
;VQVAAKRTALRHLWEGDLPETLLTTLDVVASPNPFAYRTRMDFVASKERFGLRRSGRFNYIIDLKECHLIPAHAFAAARAMYDHAMRLGLPDYDLRAHAGFLRYVAVRRSPDDEVLLALITAAPDEAGTYARKVEQVALAALEYDGVVSVHWLINPTCTDISFGETVRFWGRATLPMRVGAHTLDIGPNTFFQNNVWLLMPLLEAVRDAVARRGARARALADLYSGVGTIALLVADLADQIVCVELVEESVHLARENIARAGFEHIAVVGADVADVLRERTRGAFDIVIADPPRTGLGLDVCRELLRLRPQRIVYISCNPLTQRDDVRMLAEAYRLVSLRGYDMFPHTPHLESLAVLDLVR
;
A
#
# COMPACT_ATOMS: atom_id res chain seq x y z
N VAL A 1 -25.40 4.41 -3.34
CA VAL A 1 -25.15 5.33 -4.47
C VAL A 1 -23.71 5.21 -4.96
N GLN A 2 -22.69 5.41 -4.12
CA GLN A 2 -21.25 5.41 -4.54
C GLN A 2 -20.83 4.11 -5.23
N VAL A 3 -21.11 2.95 -4.63
CA VAL A 3 -20.74 1.64 -5.17
C VAL A 3 -21.41 1.38 -6.53
N ALA A 4 -22.68 1.77 -6.69
CA ALA A 4 -23.37 1.67 -7.97
C ALA A 4 -22.70 2.53 -9.04
N ALA A 5 -22.31 3.78 -8.70
CA ALA A 5 -21.58 4.66 -9.63
C ALA A 5 -20.21 4.08 -10.02
N LYS A 6 -19.46 3.56 -9.06
CA LYS A 6 -18.17 2.89 -9.31
C LYS A 6 -18.33 1.64 -10.20
N ARG A 7 -19.37 0.85 -9.96
CA ARG A 7 -19.69 -0.30 -10.81
C ARG A 7 -20.02 0.11 -12.24
N THR A 8 -20.84 1.15 -12.41
CA THR A 8 -21.17 1.68 -13.75
C THR A 8 -19.90 2.19 -14.45
N ALA A 9 -19.06 2.95 -13.75
CA ALA A 9 -17.81 3.45 -14.31
C ALA A 9 -16.86 2.32 -14.70
N LEU A 10 -16.75 1.26 -13.88
CA LEU A 10 -15.92 0.11 -14.20
C LEU A 10 -16.46 -0.65 -15.40
N ARG A 11 -17.78 -0.85 -15.52
CA ARG A 11 -18.40 -1.46 -16.70
C ARG A 11 -18.13 -0.69 -17.96
N HIS A 12 -18.39 0.62 -17.97
CA HIS A 12 -18.09 1.49 -19.10
C HIS A 12 -16.62 1.44 -19.52
N LEU A 13 -15.71 1.41 -18.54
CA LEU A 13 -14.28 1.32 -18.85
C LEU A 13 -13.92 0.06 -19.65
N TRP A 14 -14.60 -1.06 -19.36
CA TRP A 14 -14.31 -2.37 -19.95
C TRP A 14 -15.26 -2.76 -21.11
N GLU A 15 -16.18 -1.89 -21.50
CA GLU A 15 -17.00 -2.07 -22.71
C GLU A 15 -16.11 -2.21 -23.94
N GLY A 16 -16.36 -3.25 -24.74
CA GLY A 16 -15.56 -3.58 -25.92
C GLY A 16 -14.31 -4.45 -25.66
N ASP A 17 -13.85 -4.53 -24.41
CA ASP A 17 -12.71 -5.37 -24.04
C ASP A 17 -13.15 -6.71 -23.39
N LEU A 18 -14.37 -6.75 -22.84
CA LEU A 18 -14.90 -7.92 -22.15
C LEU A 18 -16.10 -8.53 -22.90
N PRO A 19 -16.22 -9.87 -22.84
CA PRO A 19 -17.46 -10.54 -23.22
C PRO A 19 -18.65 -10.02 -22.40
N GLU A 20 -19.83 -9.93 -23.01
CA GLU A 20 -21.06 -9.48 -22.35
C GLU A 20 -21.38 -10.28 -21.07
N THR A 21 -21.04 -11.56 -21.06
CA THR A 21 -21.21 -12.44 -19.87
C THR A 21 -20.38 -11.99 -18.67
N LEU A 22 -19.19 -11.43 -18.88
CA LEU A 22 -18.35 -10.88 -17.79
C LEU A 22 -18.82 -9.47 -17.41
N LEU A 23 -19.22 -8.65 -18.38
CA LEU A 23 -19.75 -7.30 -18.11
C LEU A 23 -21.03 -7.35 -17.27
N THR A 24 -21.93 -8.29 -17.53
CA THR A 24 -23.19 -8.44 -16.77
C THR A 24 -22.97 -8.91 -15.35
N THR A 25 -21.97 -9.76 -15.10
CA THR A 25 -21.62 -10.27 -13.78
C THR A 25 -20.62 -9.39 -13.01
N LEU A 26 -20.08 -8.34 -13.65
CA LEU A 26 -19.15 -7.45 -13.02
C LEU A 26 -19.77 -6.72 -11.84
N ASP A 27 -19.16 -6.85 -10.67
CA ASP A 27 -19.63 -6.24 -9.43
C ASP A 27 -18.50 -5.51 -8.69
N VAL A 28 -18.90 -4.66 -7.73
CA VAL A 28 -18.02 -3.93 -6.83
C VAL A 28 -18.40 -4.25 -5.40
N VAL A 29 -17.48 -4.85 -4.67
CA VAL A 29 -17.63 -5.15 -3.24
C VAL A 29 -17.58 -3.84 -2.46
N ALA A 30 -18.63 -3.55 -1.72
CA ALA A 30 -18.71 -2.37 -0.87
C ALA A 30 -17.84 -2.53 0.39
N SER A 31 -17.22 -1.45 0.85
CA SER A 31 -16.67 -1.45 2.21
C SER A 31 -17.80 -1.57 3.23
N PRO A 32 -17.72 -2.50 4.19
CA PRO A 32 -18.73 -2.63 5.25
C PRO A 32 -18.88 -1.36 6.08
N ASN A 33 -17.77 -0.65 6.30
CA ASN A 33 -17.76 0.66 6.92
C ASN A 33 -17.06 1.68 6.00
N PRO A 34 -17.76 2.76 5.58
CA PRO A 34 -17.18 3.79 4.75
C PRO A 34 -16.38 4.85 5.53
N PHE A 35 -16.32 4.74 6.86
CA PHE A 35 -15.59 5.63 7.74
C PHE A 35 -14.53 4.85 8.55
N ALA A 36 -13.54 5.56 9.06
CA ALA A 36 -12.45 5.01 9.87
C ALA A 36 -11.81 3.75 9.25
N TYR A 37 -11.73 3.71 7.92
CA TYR A 37 -11.25 2.52 7.20
C TYR A 37 -9.75 2.55 6.91
N ARG A 38 -9.14 3.75 6.88
CA ARG A 38 -7.74 3.88 6.45
C ARG A 38 -6.76 3.36 7.48
N THR A 39 -5.77 2.64 6.97
CA THR A 39 -4.58 2.22 7.72
C THR A 39 -3.48 3.29 7.68
N ARG A 40 -3.55 4.26 6.75
CA ARG A 40 -2.57 5.34 6.62
C ARG A 40 -3.22 6.67 6.28
N MET A 41 -2.77 7.71 6.95
CA MET A 41 -3.02 9.11 6.59
C MET A 41 -1.74 9.92 6.76
N ASP A 42 -1.49 10.82 5.81
CA ASP A 42 -0.35 11.74 5.83
C ASP A 42 -0.87 13.17 5.92
N PHE A 43 -0.67 13.80 7.06
CA PHE A 43 -1.13 15.17 7.32
C PHE A 43 0.02 16.15 7.10
N VAL A 44 -0.24 17.17 6.32
CA VAL A 44 0.71 18.28 6.12
C VAL A 44 0.74 19.12 7.39
N ALA A 45 1.95 19.40 7.86
CA ALA A 45 2.21 20.28 8.99
C ALA A 45 2.66 21.66 8.46
N SER A 46 1.91 22.70 8.79
CA SER A 46 2.30 24.08 8.53
C SER A 46 2.07 24.93 9.78
N LYS A 47 2.58 26.18 9.80
CA LYS A 47 2.58 27.04 11.01
C LYS A 47 1.21 27.22 11.65
N GLU A 48 0.15 27.27 10.86
CA GLU A 48 -1.20 27.58 11.35
C GLU A 48 -2.21 26.49 11.01
N ARG A 49 -1.83 25.45 10.27
CA ARG A 49 -2.76 24.47 9.73
C ARG A 49 -2.16 23.08 9.75
N PHE A 50 -2.98 22.16 10.20
CA PHE A 50 -2.66 20.75 10.20
C PHE A 50 -3.75 19.97 9.45
N GLY A 51 -3.41 19.31 8.36
CA GLY A 51 -4.40 18.55 7.63
C GLY A 51 -4.02 18.21 6.19
N LEU A 52 -4.96 18.38 5.26
CA LEU A 52 -4.82 17.93 3.89
C LEU A 52 -4.78 19.09 2.90
N ARG A 53 -4.10 18.89 1.78
CA ARG A 53 -4.12 19.84 0.67
C ARG A 53 -5.49 19.89 0.02
N ARG A 54 -5.97 21.09 -0.26
CA ARG A 54 -7.24 21.29 -0.98
C ARG A 54 -7.10 20.82 -2.42
N SER A 55 -8.06 20.02 -2.87
CA SER A 55 -8.13 19.61 -4.27
C SER A 55 -8.14 20.81 -5.20
N GLY A 56 -7.31 20.79 -6.26
CA GLY A 56 -7.16 21.88 -7.21
C GLY A 56 -6.41 23.13 -6.70
N ARG A 57 -5.99 23.16 -5.42
CA ARG A 57 -5.19 24.25 -4.83
C ARG A 57 -4.09 23.72 -3.94
N PHE A 58 -3.02 23.23 -4.56
CA PHE A 58 -1.90 22.54 -3.91
C PHE A 58 -1.30 23.29 -2.70
N ASN A 59 -1.20 24.63 -2.79
CA ASN A 59 -0.63 25.47 -1.72
C ASN A 59 -1.60 25.78 -0.56
N TYR A 60 -2.83 25.30 -0.64
CA TYR A 60 -3.82 25.55 0.42
C TYR A 60 -4.03 24.29 1.26
N ILE A 61 -3.68 24.38 2.54
CA ILE A 61 -3.89 23.31 3.52
C ILE A 61 -5.20 23.59 4.26
N ILE A 62 -6.08 22.62 4.29
CA ILE A 62 -7.30 22.63 5.09
C ILE A 62 -6.91 22.23 6.49
N ASP A 63 -7.10 23.13 7.49
CA ASP A 63 -6.89 22.80 8.88
C ASP A 63 -8.02 21.89 9.37
N LEU A 64 -7.69 20.64 9.64
CA LEU A 64 -8.66 19.64 10.08
C LEU A 64 -8.82 19.67 11.60
N LYS A 65 -10.06 19.67 12.07
CA LYS A 65 -10.40 19.48 13.49
C LYS A 65 -10.76 18.03 13.81
N GLU A 66 -11.15 17.29 12.78
CA GLU A 66 -11.47 15.86 12.82
C GLU A 66 -11.15 15.23 11.46
N CYS A 67 -10.95 13.92 11.43
CA CYS A 67 -10.80 13.14 10.21
C CYS A 67 -11.66 11.89 10.29
N HIS A 68 -12.66 11.78 9.39
CA HIS A 68 -13.55 10.63 9.36
C HIS A 68 -12.95 9.38 8.66
N LEU A 69 -11.75 9.50 8.10
CA LEU A 69 -11.11 8.40 7.35
C LEU A 69 -10.26 7.48 8.23
N ILE A 70 -9.83 7.97 9.42
CA ILE A 70 -9.12 7.18 10.44
C ILE A 70 -9.89 7.27 11.77
N PRO A 71 -9.62 6.37 12.74
CA PRO A 71 -10.20 6.48 14.08
C PRO A 71 -9.90 7.81 14.75
N ALA A 72 -10.84 8.30 15.55
CA ALA A 72 -10.76 9.62 16.18
C ALA A 72 -9.53 9.75 17.10
N HIS A 73 -9.19 8.69 17.88
CA HIS A 73 -8.00 8.69 18.73
C HIS A 73 -6.70 8.82 17.93
N ALA A 74 -6.60 8.15 16.79
CA ALA A 74 -5.42 8.23 15.92
C ALA A 74 -5.22 9.61 15.32
N PHE A 75 -6.31 10.29 14.92
CA PHE A 75 -6.26 11.68 14.48
C PHE A 75 -5.89 12.61 15.64
N ALA A 76 -6.50 12.42 16.83
CA ALA A 76 -6.21 13.23 17.99
C ALA A 76 -4.74 13.14 18.43
N ALA A 77 -4.15 11.95 18.41
CA ALA A 77 -2.72 11.75 18.70
C ALA A 77 -1.82 12.47 17.68
N ALA A 78 -2.11 12.35 16.37
CA ALA A 78 -1.37 13.06 15.32
C ALA A 78 -1.49 14.58 15.44
N ARG A 79 -2.68 15.09 15.74
CA ARG A 79 -2.92 16.53 15.97
C ARG A 79 -2.17 17.02 17.19
N ALA A 80 -2.20 16.27 18.30
CA ALA A 80 -1.50 16.64 19.51
C ALA A 80 0.03 16.64 19.31
N MET A 81 0.57 15.67 18.55
CA MET A 81 1.97 15.64 18.14
C MET A 81 2.38 16.88 17.36
N TYR A 82 1.57 17.30 16.37
CA TYR A 82 1.78 18.55 15.64
C TYR A 82 1.70 19.77 16.55
N ASP A 83 0.65 19.89 17.37
CA ASP A 83 0.47 21.04 18.25
C ASP A 83 1.62 21.16 19.27
N HIS A 84 2.18 20.03 19.73
CA HIS A 84 3.35 20.02 20.59
C HIS A 84 4.61 20.49 19.85
N ALA A 85 4.83 20.02 18.62
CA ALA A 85 5.95 20.46 17.78
C ALA A 85 5.91 21.98 17.55
N MET A 86 4.71 22.52 17.26
CA MET A 86 4.54 23.98 17.10
C MET A 86 4.78 24.77 18.38
N ARG A 87 4.31 24.29 19.54
CA ARG A 87 4.58 24.93 20.86
C ARG A 87 6.05 24.98 21.21
N LEU A 88 6.83 23.96 20.83
CA LEU A 88 8.28 23.94 21.00
C LEU A 88 9.02 24.81 19.95
N GLY A 89 8.29 25.44 19.02
CA GLY A 89 8.84 26.31 18.02
C GLY A 89 9.67 25.57 16.96
N LEU A 90 9.28 24.35 16.57
CA LEU A 90 9.81 23.72 15.37
C LEU A 90 9.22 24.43 14.16
N PRO A 91 10.08 24.97 13.23
CA PRO A 91 9.55 25.69 12.08
C PRO A 91 8.92 24.72 11.08
N ASP A 92 7.81 25.14 10.47
CA ASP A 92 7.23 24.41 9.34
C ASP A 92 8.12 24.52 8.09
N TYR A 93 7.96 23.58 7.17
CA TYR A 93 8.71 23.55 5.91
C TYR A 93 7.94 24.26 4.80
N ASP A 94 8.54 25.32 4.26
CA ASP A 94 8.04 26.01 3.08
C ASP A 94 8.54 25.34 1.80
N LEU A 95 7.63 24.75 1.03
CA LEU A 95 7.94 24.07 -0.23
C LEU A 95 8.42 25.01 -1.35
N ARG A 96 8.15 26.33 -1.26
CA ARG A 96 8.60 27.29 -2.28
C ARG A 96 10.00 27.80 -1.98
N ALA A 97 10.23 28.10 -0.71
CA ALA A 97 11.54 28.57 -0.25
C ALA A 97 12.53 27.41 -0.02
N HIS A 98 12.05 26.16 -0.01
CA HIS A 98 12.81 24.96 0.39
C HIS A 98 13.50 25.15 1.74
N ALA A 99 12.80 25.78 2.68
CA ALA A 99 13.33 26.15 3.99
C ALA A 99 12.35 25.76 5.11
N GLY A 100 12.89 25.51 6.30
CA GLY A 100 12.12 25.06 7.46
C GLY A 100 12.45 23.62 7.80
N PHE A 101 11.63 23.00 8.65
CA PHE A 101 11.94 21.70 9.22
C PHE A 101 10.77 20.69 9.14
N LEU A 102 9.64 20.99 9.79
CA LEU A 102 8.50 20.07 9.92
C LEU A 102 7.68 20.03 8.64
N ARG A 103 7.52 18.84 8.04
CA ARG A 103 6.83 18.64 6.76
C ARG A 103 5.48 17.93 6.92
N TYR A 104 5.50 16.74 7.57
CA TYR A 104 4.33 15.88 7.71
C TYR A 104 4.28 15.22 9.08
N VAL A 105 3.07 14.87 9.50
CA VAL A 105 2.83 13.82 10.48
C VAL A 105 2.06 12.71 9.75
N ALA A 106 2.69 11.57 9.61
CA ALA A 106 2.04 10.38 9.07
C ALA A 106 1.51 9.52 10.20
N VAL A 107 0.34 8.93 9.98
CA VAL A 107 -0.34 8.02 10.89
C VAL A 107 -0.45 6.68 10.23
N ARG A 108 -0.07 5.62 10.93
CA ARG A 108 -0.41 4.25 10.60
C ARG A 108 -1.26 3.66 11.70
N ARG A 109 -2.25 2.85 11.32
CA ARG A 109 -3.16 2.22 12.25
C ARG A 109 -3.27 0.73 11.92
N SER A 110 -3.16 -0.11 12.93
CA SER A 110 -3.38 -1.55 12.82
C SER A 110 -4.87 -1.92 12.87
N PRO A 111 -5.26 -3.14 12.45
CA PRO A 111 -6.62 -3.65 12.67
C PRO A 111 -7.06 -3.67 14.14
N ASP A 112 -6.10 -3.72 15.05
CA ASP A 112 -6.32 -3.73 16.50
C ASP A 112 -6.30 -2.32 17.13
N ASP A 113 -6.36 -1.27 16.28
CA ASP A 113 -6.37 0.15 16.64
C ASP A 113 -5.08 0.66 17.30
N GLU A 114 -3.99 -0.09 17.27
CA GLU A 114 -2.66 0.42 17.61
C GLU A 114 -2.18 1.42 16.55
N VAL A 115 -1.45 2.45 16.99
CA VAL A 115 -1.04 3.58 16.16
C VAL A 115 0.49 3.72 16.14
N LEU A 116 1.04 3.84 14.94
CA LEU A 116 2.38 4.35 14.70
C LEU A 116 2.26 5.77 14.14
N LEU A 117 2.94 6.72 14.77
CA LEU A 117 3.11 8.08 14.28
C LEU A 117 4.49 8.26 13.68
N ALA A 118 4.57 8.99 12.57
CA ALA A 118 5.86 9.36 11.99
C ALA A 118 5.92 10.88 11.78
N LEU A 119 6.96 11.49 12.33
CA LEU A 119 7.30 12.88 12.12
C LEU A 119 8.29 12.97 10.95
N ILE A 120 7.86 13.53 9.83
CA ILE A 120 8.69 13.70 8.65
C ILE A 120 9.20 15.14 8.62
N THR A 121 10.53 15.31 8.55
CA THR A 121 11.21 16.60 8.62
C THR A 121 12.22 16.77 7.49
N ALA A 122 12.69 18.00 7.28
CA ALA A 122 13.97 18.24 6.61
C ALA A 122 15.13 17.85 7.53
N ALA A 123 16.37 18.02 7.06
CA ALA A 123 17.56 17.81 7.88
C ALA A 123 17.55 18.72 9.14
N PRO A 124 17.97 18.23 10.30
CA PRO A 124 18.05 19.02 11.53
C PRO A 124 19.13 20.10 11.47
N ASP A 125 19.02 21.05 12.41
CA ASP A 125 20.05 22.07 12.62
C ASP A 125 21.36 21.46 13.15
N GLU A 126 22.51 22.05 12.81
CA GLU A 126 23.85 21.60 13.24
C GLU A 126 24.01 21.60 14.78
N ALA A 127 23.33 22.50 15.46
CA ALA A 127 23.34 22.57 16.94
C ALA A 127 22.57 21.44 17.63
N GLY A 128 21.81 20.62 16.87
CA GLY A 128 21.01 19.53 17.39
C GLY A 128 19.81 20.00 18.24
N THR A 129 19.41 21.27 18.11
CA THR A 129 18.30 21.83 18.87
C THR A 129 16.98 21.21 18.41
N TYR A 130 16.79 21.00 17.10
CA TYR A 130 15.59 20.37 16.56
C TYR A 130 15.51 18.90 16.97
N ALA A 131 16.63 18.17 16.98
CA ALA A 131 16.65 16.78 17.41
C ALA A 131 16.17 16.59 18.85
N ARG A 132 16.61 17.47 19.79
CA ARG A 132 16.12 17.46 21.17
C ARG A 132 14.62 17.77 21.29
N LYS A 133 14.11 18.68 20.48
CA LYS A 133 12.68 19.02 20.44
C LYS A 133 11.86 17.86 19.85
N VAL A 134 12.36 17.20 18.79
CA VAL A 134 11.71 16.00 18.22
C VAL A 134 11.61 14.88 19.25
N GLU A 135 12.65 14.65 20.05
CA GLU A 135 12.59 13.68 21.14
C GLU A 135 11.49 14.01 22.17
N GLN A 136 11.37 15.28 22.57
CA GLN A 136 10.30 15.71 23.48
C GLN A 136 8.91 15.49 22.86
N VAL A 137 8.76 15.82 21.58
CA VAL A 137 7.50 15.58 20.84
C VAL A 137 7.17 14.08 20.80
N ALA A 138 8.17 13.24 20.52
CA ALA A 138 7.97 11.80 20.38
C ALA A 138 7.59 11.15 21.72
N LEU A 139 8.28 11.51 22.80
CA LEU A 139 7.99 11.00 24.13
C LEU A 139 6.57 11.41 24.59
N ALA A 140 6.19 12.66 24.35
CA ALA A 140 4.83 13.12 24.66
C ALA A 140 3.76 12.43 23.79
N ALA A 141 4.07 12.09 22.54
CA ALA A 141 3.15 11.40 21.65
C ALA A 141 2.90 9.95 22.08
N LEU A 142 3.88 9.26 22.68
CA LEU A 142 3.73 7.91 23.22
C LEU A 142 2.77 7.82 24.42
N GLU A 143 2.48 8.93 25.10
CA GLU A 143 1.52 8.96 26.21
C GLU A 143 0.05 8.93 25.74
N TYR A 144 -0.20 9.09 24.43
CA TYR A 144 -1.56 9.01 23.89
C TYR A 144 -2.00 7.56 23.74
N ASP A 145 -3.26 7.31 24.10
CA ASP A 145 -3.87 6.00 24.02
C ASP A 145 -3.78 5.41 22.61
N GLY A 146 -3.37 4.15 22.54
CA GLY A 146 -3.17 3.41 21.31
C GLY A 146 -1.86 3.73 20.57
N VAL A 147 -1.09 4.76 20.93
CA VAL A 147 0.21 5.04 20.29
C VAL A 147 1.28 4.11 20.83
N VAL A 148 1.73 3.18 20.00
CA VAL A 148 2.73 2.16 20.38
C VAL A 148 4.12 2.44 19.79
N SER A 149 4.20 3.34 18.82
CA SER A 149 5.41 3.63 18.06
C SER A 149 5.41 5.08 17.56
N VAL A 150 6.55 5.76 17.68
CA VAL A 150 6.78 7.07 17.09
C VAL A 150 8.11 7.03 16.35
N HIS A 151 8.11 7.43 15.08
CA HIS A 151 9.28 7.49 14.23
C HIS A 151 9.63 8.92 13.85
N TRP A 152 10.91 9.20 13.76
CA TRP A 152 11.43 10.41 13.14
C TRP A 152 12.09 10.05 11.81
N LEU A 153 11.55 10.63 10.73
CA LEU A 153 12.04 10.44 9.37
C LEU A 153 12.60 11.75 8.83
N ILE A 154 13.73 11.67 8.16
CA ILE A 154 14.32 12.81 7.43
C ILE A 154 14.09 12.61 5.95
N ASN A 155 13.42 13.58 5.33
CA ASN A 155 13.34 13.73 3.88
C ASN A 155 14.24 14.91 3.45
N PRO A 156 15.43 14.68 2.93
CA PRO A 156 16.35 15.74 2.53
C PRO A 156 16.01 16.35 1.18
N THR A 157 15.04 15.79 0.45
CA THR A 157 14.71 16.23 -0.91
C THR A 157 13.78 17.44 -0.91
N CYS A 158 13.73 18.16 -2.04
CA CYS A 158 12.74 19.24 -2.26
C CYS A 158 11.35 18.72 -2.67
N THR A 159 11.18 17.41 -2.78
CA THR A 159 9.90 16.81 -3.19
C THR A 159 8.86 16.85 -2.08
N ASP A 160 7.58 16.99 -2.46
CA ASP A 160 6.46 17.02 -1.52
C ASP A 160 5.92 15.61 -1.25
N ILE A 161 6.73 14.80 -0.58
CA ILE A 161 6.39 13.43 -0.19
C ILE A 161 6.52 13.22 1.31
N SER A 162 5.67 12.36 1.86
CA SER A 162 5.61 11.97 3.28
C SER A 162 6.45 10.71 3.59
N PHE A 163 7.57 10.56 2.89
CA PHE A 163 8.55 9.49 3.06
C PHE A 163 9.90 10.09 3.44
N GLY A 164 10.74 9.31 4.11
CA GLY A 164 12.08 9.70 4.47
C GLY A 164 12.83 8.55 5.12
N GLU A 165 14.13 8.75 5.35
CA GLU A 165 14.96 7.80 6.08
C GLU A 165 14.58 7.86 7.57
N THR A 166 14.33 6.71 8.19
CA THR A 166 14.10 6.62 9.64
C THR A 166 15.43 6.78 10.37
N VAL A 167 15.59 7.88 11.09
CA VAL A 167 16.81 8.15 11.86
C VAL A 167 16.69 7.76 13.32
N ARG A 168 15.47 7.72 13.86
CA ARG A 168 15.20 7.30 15.23
C ARG A 168 13.74 6.90 15.40
N PHE A 169 13.50 6.00 16.34
CA PHE A 169 12.15 5.67 16.82
C PHE A 169 12.10 5.56 18.35
N TRP A 170 10.90 5.66 18.89
CA TRP A 170 10.55 5.47 20.30
C TRP A 170 9.37 4.54 20.40
N GLY A 171 9.34 3.68 21.40
CA GLY A 171 8.38 2.59 21.51
C GLY A 171 8.78 1.39 20.63
N ARG A 172 7.82 0.80 19.90
CA ARG A 172 8.10 -0.34 19.01
C ARG A 172 8.76 0.13 17.72
N ALA A 173 9.65 -0.70 17.17
CA ALA A 173 10.29 -0.43 15.88
C ALA A 173 9.33 -0.59 14.69
N THR A 174 8.28 -1.39 14.83
CA THR A 174 7.29 -1.72 13.80
C THR A 174 5.88 -1.69 14.38
N LEU A 175 4.90 -1.64 13.47
CA LEU A 175 3.48 -1.78 13.81
C LEU A 175 3.01 -3.18 13.38
N PRO A 176 2.50 -4.02 14.29
CA PRO A 176 1.97 -5.32 13.94
C PRO A 176 0.61 -5.19 13.23
N MET A 177 0.50 -5.83 12.08
CA MET A 177 -0.71 -5.89 11.26
C MET A 177 -1.24 -7.30 11.24
N ARG A 178 -2.38 -7.55 11.88
CA ARG A 178 -3.02 -8.86 11.85
C ARG A 178 -3.74 -9.09 10.51
N VAL A 179 -3.39 -10.17 9.82
CA VAL A 179 -3.96 -10.58 8.54
C VAL A 179 -4.29 -12.06 8.58
N GLY A 180 -5.56 -12.41 8.77
CA GLY A 180 -5.97 -13.80 8.97
C GLY A 180 -5.26 -14.44 10.18
N ALA A 181 -4.55 -15.54 9.95
CA ALA A 181 -3.78 -16.25 10.97
C ALA A 181 -2.37 -15.66 11.20
N HIS A 182 -1.94 -14.69 10.39
CA HIS A 182 -0.59 -14.14 10.45
C HIS A 182 -0.58 -12.74 11.03
N THR A 183 0.53 -12.39 11.68
CA THR A 183 0.85 -11.02 12.07
C THR A 183 2.08 -10.58 11.31
N LEU A 184 1.94 -9.51 10.54
CA LEU A 184 3.03 -8.91 9.77
C LEU A 184 3.47 -7.62 10.45
N ASP A 185 4.76 -7.39 10.51
CA ASP A 185 5.29 -6.10 10.91
C ASP A 185 5.39 -5.16 9.71
N ILE A 186 4.98 -3.91 9.90
CA ILE A 186 5.13 -2.83 8.93
C ILE A 186 5.90 -1.67 9.54
N GLY A 187 6.67 -0.98 8.70
CA GLY A 187 7.37 0.25 9.06
C GLY A 187 6.62 1.51 8.60
N PRO A 188 7.15 2.70 8.90
CA PRO A 188 6.53 3.96 8.53
C PRO A 188 6.43 4.18 7.01
N ASN A 189 7.39 3.67 6.23
CA ASN A 189 7.41 3.85 4.77
C ASN A 189 6.82 2.68 3.97
N THR A 190 6.60 1.52 4.58
CA THR A 190 6.14 0.34 3.85
C THR A 190 4.73 0.52 3.31
N PHE A 191 4.45 -0.02 2.13
CA PHE A 191 3.08 -0.09 1.64
C PHE A 191 2.30 -1.14 2.43
N PHE A 192 1.04 -0.85 2.69
CA PHE A 192 0.05 -1.79 3.20
C PHE A 192 -1.34 -1.34 2.73
N GLN A 193 -2.22 -2.28 2.44
CA GLN A 193 -3.57 -1.98 1.92
C GLN A 193 -4.36 -1.06 2.86
N ASN A 194 -4.97 -0.01 2.28
CA ASN A 194 -5.50 1.12 3.04
C ASN A 194 -6.86 0.91 3.69
N ASN A 195 -7.56 -0.19 3.43
CA ASN A 195 -8.88 -0.44 3.99
C ASN A 195 -8.90 -1.73 4.79
N VAL A 196 -8.91 -1.61 6.13
CA VAL A 196 -8.92 -2.77 7.04
C VAL A 196 -10.13 -3.68 6.84
N TRP A 197 -11.28 -3.12 6.43
CA TRP A 197 -12.53 -3.87 6.28
C TRP A 197 -12.59 -4.70 5.00
N LEU A 198 -11.91 -4.24 3.93
CA LEU A 198 -11.86 -4.93 2.64
C LEU A 198 -10.55 -5.68 2.41
N LEU A 199 -9.59 -5.58 3.32
CA LEU A 199 -8.32 -6.30 3.20
C LEU A 199 -8.56 -7.81 3.06
N MET A 200 -9.20 -8.45 4.03
CA MET A 200 -9.43 -9.89 3.97
C MET A 200 -10.32 -10.30 2.80
N PRO A 201 -11.46 -9.65 2.49
CA PRO A 201 -12.24 -9.95 1.29
C PRO A 201 -11.47 -9.90 -0.03
N LEU A 202 -10.53 -8.96 -0.18
CA LEU A 202 -9.64 -8.89 -1.35
C LEU A 202 -8.65 -10.05 -1.36
N LEU A 203 -7.97 -10.29 -0.24
CA LEU A 203 -6.97 -11.34 -0.11
C LEU A 203 -7.56 -12.74 -0.29
N GLU A 204 -8.74 -13.01 0.25
CA GLU A 204 -9.47 -14.26 0.05
C GLU A 204 -9.82 -14.47 -1.42
N ALA A 205 -10.23 -13.41 -2.14
CA ALA A 205 -10.49 -13.51 -3.57
C ALA A 205 -9.22 -13.79 -4.38
N VAL A 206 -8.07 -13.24 -3.98
CA VAL A 206 -6.76 -13.58 -4.56
C VAL A 206 -6.43 -15.06 -4.29
N ARG A 207 -6.56 -15.52 -3.05
CA ARG A 207 -6.34 -16.91 -2.68
C ARG A 207 -7.25 -17.87 -3.49
N ASP A 208 -8.53 -17.53 -3.61
CA ASP A 208 -9.48 -18.30 -4.43
C ASP A 208 -9.08 -18.34 -5.91
N ALA A 209 -8.58 -17.23 -6.45
CA ALA A 209 -8.11 -17.17 -7.82
C ALA A 209 -6.89 -18.07 -8.05
N VAL A 210 -6.00 -18.20 -7.07
CA VAL A 210 -4.86 -19.13 -7.07
C VAL A 210 -5.35 -20.58 -6.94
N ALA A 211 -6.24 -20.87 -5.98
CA ALA A 211 -6.70 -22.21 -5.64
C ALA A 211 -7.58 -22.88 -6.71
N ARG A 212 -8.33 -22.11 -7.51
CA ARG A 212 -9.29 -22.62 -8.53
C ARG A 212 -8.70 -23.56 -9.58
N ARG A 213 -7.39 -23.71 -9.64
CA ARG A 213 -6.74 -24.66 -10.55
C ARG A 213 -6.75 -26.11 -10.02
N GLY A 214 -7.19 -26.33 -8.79
CA GLY A 214 -7.40 -27.66 -8.21
C GLY A 214 -6.13 -28.46 -7.87
N ALA A 215 -4.95 -27.91 -8.19
CA ALA A 215 -3.66 -28.48 -7.82
C ALA A 215 -2.76 -27.41 -7.24
N ARG A 216 -1.87 -27.78 -6.35
CA ARG A 216 -0.81 -26.92 -5.83
C ARG A 216 0.10 -26.46 -6.97
N ALA A 217 0.39 -25.16 -7.05
CA ALA A 217 1.32 -24.64 -8.03
C ALA A 217 2.75 -25.11 -7.71
N ARG A 218 3.53 -25.50 -8.71
CA ARG A 218 4.95 -25.82 -8.53
C ARG A 218 5.73 -24.56 -8.14
N ALA A 219 5.50 -23.46 -8.86
CA ALA A 219 6.15 -22.17 -8.59
C ALA A 219 5.19 -21.01 -8.81
N LEU A 220 5.20 -20.07 -7.86
CA LEU A 220 4.41 -18.86 -7.87
C LEU A 220 5.33 -17.63 -7.70
N ALA A 221 5.07 -16.55 -8.45
CA ALA A 221 5.69 -15.26 -8.19
C ALA A 221 4.66 -14.30 -7.60
N ASP A 222 5.05 -13.61 -6.52
CA ASP A 222 4.34 -12.47 -5.91
C ASP A 222 5.13 -11.20 -6.24
N LEU A 223 4.68 -10.47 -7.26
CA LEU A 223 5.34 -9.29 -7.80
C LEU A 223 4.81 -8.04 -7.10
N TYR A 224 5.72 -7.12 -6.73
CA TYR A 224 5.43 -5.95 -5.91
C TYR A 224 4.91 -6.36 -4.52
N SER A 225 5.58 -7.34 -3.92
CA SER A 225 5.07 -8.12 -2.77
C SER A 225 4.96 -7.34 -1.45
N GLY A 226 5.51 -6.11 -1.39
CA GLY A 226 5.53 -5.32 -0.17
C GLY A 226 6.19 -6.09 0.98
N VAL A 227 5.50 -6.22 2.09
CA VAL A 227 5.96 -6.95 3.30
C VAL A 227 5.63 -8.45 3.30
N GLY A 228 5.22 -9.00 2.13
CA GLY A 228 4.94 -10.43 1.95
C GLY A 228 3.51 -10.86 2.30
N THR A 229 2.57 -9.92 2.33
CA THR A 229 1.18 -10.17 2.77
C THR A 229 0.49 -11.25 1.93
N ILE A 230 0.56 -11.15 0.59
CA ILE A 230 -0.10 -12.09 -0.31
C ILE A 230 0.62 -13.43 -0.29
N ALA A 231 1.95 -13.43 -0.34
CA ALA A 231 2.75 -14.66 -0.30
C ALA A 231 2.44 -15.52 0.94
N LEU A 232 2.33 -14.90 2.13
CA LEU A 232 1.97 -15.60 3.36
C LEU A 232 0.57 -16.21 3.28
N LEU A 233 -0.37 -15.51 2.68
CA LEU A 233 -1.76 -15.98 2.55
C LEU A 233 -1.89 -17.19 1.62
N VAL A 234 -1.05 -17.29 0.60
CA VAL A 234 -1.08 -18.37 -0.41
C VAL A 234 0.03 -19.40 -0.23
N ALA A 235 0.74 -19.36 0.89
CA ALA A 235 1.91 -20.20 1.17
C ALA A 235 1.64 -21.70 1.00
N ASP A 236 0.46 -22.19 1.37
CA ASP A 236 0.05 -23.58 1.25
C ASP A 236 -0.40 -23.97 -0.17
N LEU A 237 -0.53 -23.02 -1.09
CA LEU A 237 -0.99 -23.24 -2.47
C LEU A 237 0.13 -23.39 -3.50
N ALA A 238 1.39 -23.25 -3.10
CA ALA A 238 2.54 -23.41 -3.99
C ALA A 238 3.70 -24.14 -3.31
N ASP A 239 4.50 -24.88 -4.10
CA ASP A 239 5.70 -25.57 -3.59
C ASP A 239 6.88 -24.62 -3.42
N GLN A 240 6.93 -23.56 -4.25
CA GLN A 240 7.90 -22.47 -4.19
C GLN A 240 7.22 -21.14 -4.48
N ILE A 241 7.54 -20.12 -3.69
CA ILE A 241 7.07 -18.75 -3.90
C ILE A 241 8.28 -17.82 -3.98
N VAL A 242 8.27 -16.92 -4.96
CA VAL A 242 9.26 -15.85 -5.11
C VAL A 242 8.56 -14.52 -4.97
N CYS A 243 8.82 -13.82 -3.88
CA CYS A 243 8.43 -12.44 -3.67
C CYS A 243 9.44 -11.51 -4.34
N VAL A 244 8.97 -10.52 -5.08
CA VAL A 244 9.81 -9.50 -5.71
C VAL A 244 9.36 -8.12 -5.24
N GLU A 245 10.25 -7.38 -4.61
CA GLU A 245 10.00 -6.04 -4.06
C GLU A 245 11.25 -5.17 -4.23
N LEU A 246 11.05 -3.88 -4.53
CA LEU A 246 12.15 -2.95 -4.77
C LEU A 246 12.54 -2.17 -3.51
N VAL A 247 11.57 -1.85 -2.64
CA VAL A 247 11.79 -1.00 -1.46
C VAL A 247 12.52 -1.78 -0.38
N GLU A 248 13.73 -1.38 -0.03
CA GLU A 248 14.62 -2.10 0.89
C GLU A 248 13.99 -2.37 2.27
N GLU A 249 13.30 -1.38 2.86
CA GLU A 249 12.57 -1.55 4.13
C GLU A 249 11.50 -2.65 4.02
N SER A 250 10.75 -2.68 2.91
CA SER A 250 9.73 -3.71 2.66
C SER A 250 10.35 -5.09 2.47
N VAL A 251 11.46 -5.18 1.73
CA VAL A 251 12.23 -6.43 1.55
C VAL A 251 12.71 -6.99 2.87
N HIS A 252 13.28 -6.14 3.73
CA HIS A 252 13.75 -6.54 5.06
C HIS A 252 12.60 -7.10 5.90
N LEU A 253 11.51 -6.35 6.02
CA LEU A 253 10.34 -6.76 6.79
C LEU A 253 9.64 -8.00 6.20
N ALA A 254 9.59 -8.14 4.86
CA ALA A 254 9.05 -9.34 4.24
C ALA A 254 9.85 -10.59 4.65
N ARG A 255 11.19 -10.52 4.66
CA ARG A 255 12.05 -11.63 5.12
C ARG A 255 11.79 -11.98 6.58
N GLU A 256 11.68 -10.99 7.47
CA GLU A 256 11.38 -11.21 8.89
C GLU A 256 9.99 -11.80 9.10
N ASN A 257 8.97 -11.26 8.42
CA ASN A 257 7.59 -11.75 8.49
C ASN A 257 7.48 -13.21 8.04
N ILE A 258 8.11 -13.55 6.91
CA ILE A 258 8.12 -14.91 6.34
C ILE A 258 8.87 -15.88 7.25
N ALA A 259 10.04 -15.49 7.75
CA ALA A 259 10.82 -16.32 8.68
C ALA A 259 10.06 -16.59 9.98
N ARG A 260 9.40 -15.57 10.54
CA ARG A 260 8.55 -15.71 11.74
C ARG A 260 7.35 -16.62 11.50
N ALA A 261 6.79 -16.62 10.30
CA ALA A 261 5.69 -17.50 9.92
C ALA A 261 6.15 -18.94 9.65
N GLY A 262 7.47 -19.22 9.58
CA GLY A 262 8.03 -20.57 9.41
C GLY A 262 7.96 -21.12 7.99
N PHE A 263 7.84 -20.30 6.95
CA PHE A 263 7.78 -20.75 5.56
C PHE A 263 9.15 -20.67 4.87
N GLU A 264 9.84 -21.82 4.79
CA GLU A 264 11.17 -21.93 4.15
C GLU A 264 11.12 -21.91 2.61
N HIS A 265 9.97 -22.18 2.01
CA HIS A 265 9.77 -22.25 0.56
C HIS A 265 9.39 -20.89 -0.09
N ILE A 266 9.40 -19.81 0.69
CA ILE A 266 9.16 -18.44 0.22
C ILE A 266 10.48 -17.69 0.22
N ALA A 267 10.95 -17.29 -0.97
CA ALA A 267 12.15 -16.47 -1.15
C ALA A 267 11.78 -15.02 -1.42
N VAL A 268 12.56 -14.05 -0.89
CA VAL A 268 12.36 -12.60 -1.13
C VAL A 268 13.56 -12.05 -1.88
N VAL A 269 13.29 -11.49 -3.06
CA VAL A 269 14.24 -10.86 -3.97
C VAL A 269 14.04 -9.35 -3.94
N GLY A 270 15.08 -8.62 -3.51
CA GLY A 270 15.11 -7.16 -3.49
C GLY A 270 15.62 -6.63 -4.83
N ALA A 271 14.75 -6.43 -5.82
CA ALA A 271 15.11 -5.96 -7.17
C ALA A 271 13.91 -5.42 -7.93
N ASP A 272 14.16 -4.77 -9.07
CA ASP A 272 13.12 -4.39 -10.02
C ASP A 272 12.45 -5.63 -10.62
N VAL A 273 11.11 -5.57 -10.75
CA VAL A 273 10.31 -6.71 -11.23
C VAL A 273 10.70 -7.13 -12.66
N ALA A 274 10.88 -6.16 -13.57
CA ALA A 274 11.22 -6.48 -14.96
C ALA A 274 12.60 -7.15 -15.05
N ASP A 275 13.57 -6.73 -14.22
CA ASP A 275 14.91 -7.32 -14.19
C ASP A 275 14.85 -8.77 -13.70
N VAL A 276 14.14 -9.03 -12.60
CA VAL A 276 13.95 -10.41 -12.10
C VAL A 276 13.29 -11.30 -13.14
N LEU A 277 12.25 -10.82 -13.83
CA LEU A 277 11.55 -11.60 -14.83
C LEU A 277 12.43 -11.89 -16.06
N ARG A 278 13.30 -10.96 -16.51
CA ARG A 278 14.23 -11.15 -17.63
C ARG A 278 15.21 -12.32 -17.40
N GLU A 279 15.62 -12.53 -16.17
CA GLU A 279 16.52 -13.62 -15.79
C GLU A 279 15.86 -15.00 -15.76
N ARG A 280 14.53 -15.08 -15.84
CA ARG A 280 13.77 -16.32 -15.76
C ARG A 280 13.54 -16.91 -17.15
N THR A 281 13.44 -18.23 -17.20
CA THR A 281 13.11 -18.99 -18.42
C THR A 281 11.60 -19.17 -18.54
N ARG A 282 11.13 -19.46 -19.75
CA ARG A 282 9.72 -19.81 -20.00
C ARG A 282 9.28 -20.95 -19.12
N GLY A 283 8.11 -20.83 -18.49
CA GLY A 283 7.57 -21.80 -17.55
C GLY A 283 8.21 -21.79 -16.17
N ALA A 284 9.01 -20.76 -15.83
CA ALA A 284 9.57 -20.60 -14.49
C ALA A 284 8.48 -20.52 -13.40
N PHE A 285 7.35 -19.91 -13.72
CA PHE A 285 6.21 -19.76 -12.82
C PHE A 285 4.95 -20.34 -13.43
N ASP A 286 4.16 -21.07 -12.64
CA ASP A 286 2.82 -21.52 -13.02
C ASP A 286 1.80 -20.41 -12.83
N ILE A 287 1.96 -19.61 -11.76
CA ILE A 287 1.07 -18.51 -11.40
C ILE A 287 1.91 -17.27 -11.09
N VAL A 288 1.44 -16.12 -11.55
CA VAL A 288 1.97 -14.81 -11.17
C VAL A 288 0.85 -14.03 -10.50
N ILE A 289 1.12 -13.49 -9.30
CA ILE A 289 0.30 -12.47 -8.65
C ILE A 289 1.02 -11.15 -8.80
N ALA A 290 0.31 -10.07 -9.09
CA ALA A 290 0.90 -8.75 -9.21
C ALA A 290 -0.03 -7.68 -8.61
N ASP A 291 0.54 -6.82 -7.75
CA ASP A 291 -0.11 -5.62 -7.16
C ASP A 291 0.77 -4.38 -7.42
N PRO A 292 0.90 -3.94 -8.70
CA PRO A 292 1.82 -2.87 -9.07
C PRO A 292 1.34 -1.50 -8.59
N PRO A 293 2.21 -0.47 -8.62
CA PRO A 293 1.83 0.92 -8.38
C PRO A 293 0.82 1.42 -9.42
N ARG A 294 0.29 2.63 -9.23
CA ARG A 294 -0.75 3.26 -10.08
C ARG A 294 -0.41 3.35 -11.57
N THR A 295 0.84 3.19 -11.94
CA THR A 295 1.32 3.15 -13.32
C THR A 295 1.02 1.83 -14.05
N GLY A 296 0.57 0.80 -13.33
CA GLY A 296 0.34 -0.53 -13.88
C GLY A 296 1.61 -1.37 -13.98
N LEU A 297 1.52 -2.50 -14.68
CA LEU A 297 2.66 -3.39 -14.99
C LEU A 297 3.65 -2.72 -15.96
N GLY A 298 3.10 -2.00 -16.94
CA GLY A 298 3.88 -1.37 -17.98
C GLY A 298 4.39 -2.35 -19.04
N LEU A 299 4.96 -1.77 -20.10
CA LEU A 299 5.33 -2.50 -21.30
C LEU A 299 6.36 -3.62 -21.04
N ASP A 300 7.37 -3.34 -20.22
CA ASP A 300 8.48 -4.28 -19.99
C ASP A 300 8.01 -5.51 -19.21
N VAL A 301 7.24 -5.33 -18.13
CA VAL A 301 6.70 -6.45 -17.36
C VAL A 301 5.68 -7.25 -18.18
N CYS A 302 4.81 -6.59 -18.97
CA CYS A 302 3.88 -7.28 -19.84
C CYS A 302 4.60 -8.14 -20.89
N ARG A 303 5.67 -7.63 -21.53
CA ARG A 303 6.50 -8.41 -22.48
C ARG A 303 7.13 -9.64 -21.83
N GLU A 304 7.65 -9.49 -20.60
CA GLU A 304 8.23 -10.61 -19.87
C GLU A 304 7.16 -11.66 -19.49
N LEU A 305 5.97 -11.25 -19.09
CA LEU A 305 4.86 -12.18 -18.82
C LEU A 305 4.43 -12.94 -20.09
N LEU A 306 4.39 -12.27 -21.24
CA LEU A 306 4.12 -12.92 -22.53
C LEU A 306 5.22 -13.93 -22.93
N ARG A 307 6.48 -13.62 -22.60
CA ARG A 307 7.62 -14.52 -22.86
C ARG A 307 7.63 -15.73 -21.90
N LEU A 308 7.42 -15.50 -20.60
CA LEU A 308 7.47 -16.53 -19.55
C LEU A 308 6.27 -17.47 -19.60
N ARG A 309 5.12 -16.97 -20.04
CA ARG A 309 3.84 -17.69 -20.17
C ARG A 309 3.41 -18.42 -18.88
N PRO A 310 3.28 -17.74 -17.73
CA PRO A 310 2.59 -18.35 -16.60
C PRO A 310 1.18 -18.77 -17.02
N GLN A 311 0.70 -19.85 -16.45
CA GLN A 311 -0.63 -20.39 -16.80
C GLN A 311 -1.75 -19.48 -16.32
N ARG A 312 -1.49 -18.68 -15.28
CA ARG A 312 -2.44 -17.70 -14.71
C ARG A 312 -1.73 -16.47 -14.21
N ILE A 313 -2.35 -15.31 -14.44
CA ILE A 313 -1.97 -14.03 -13.85
C ILE A 313 -3.14 -13.56 -12.98
N VAL A 314 -2.87 -13.24 -11.71
CA VAL A 314 -3.80 -12.64 -10.76
C VAL A 314 -3.35 -11.20 -10.55
N TYR A 315 -4.08 -10.25 -11.10
CA TYR A 315 -3.67 -8.86 -11.20
C TYR A 315 -4.56 -7.94 -10.37
N ILE A 316 -4.02 -7.39 -9.29
CA ILE A 316 -4.65 -6.39 -8.43
C ILE A 316 -4.23 -5.00 -8.92
N SER A 317 -5.12 -4.03 -8.94
CA SER A 317 -4.78 -2.66 -9.37
C SER A 317 -5.65 -1.60 -8.71
N CYS A 318 -5.01 -0.57 -8.19
CA CYS A 318 -5.69 0.65 -7.72
C CYS A 318 -5.99 1.66 -8.87
N ASN A 319 -5.68 1.31 -10.11
CA ASN A 319 -5.97 2.10 -11.31
C ASN A 319 -6.51 1.21 -12.44
N PRO A 320 -7.85 1.03 -12.54
CA PRO A 320 -8.44 0.18 -13.57
C PRO A 320 -8.16 0.62 -15.02
N LEU A 321 -7.77 1.89 -15.25
CA LEU A 321 -7.39 2.37 -16.58
C LEU A 321 -6.07 1.75 -17.05
N THR A 322 -5.02 1.83 -16.24
CA THR A 322 -3.73 1.21 -16.56
C THR A 322 -3.83 -0.30 -16.58
N GLN A 323 -4.64 -0.89 -15.68
CA GLN A 323 -4.90 -2.34 -15.69
C GLN A 323 -5.52 -2.80 -17.01
N ARG A 324 -6.51 -2.06 -17.54
CA ARG A 324 -7.11 -2.37 -18.85
C ARG A 324 -6.09 -2.32 -19.97
N ASP A 325 -5.24 -1.29 -19.97
CA ASP A 325 -4.23 -1.12 -21.03
C ASP A 325 -3.19 -2.25 -20.99
N ASP A 326 -2.76 -2.67 -19.79
CA ASP A 326 -1.90 -3.84 -19.60
C ASP A 326 -2.58 -5.15 -20.04
N VAL A 327 -3.87 -5.33 -19.69
CA VAL A 327 -4.66 -6.52 -20.10
C VAL A 327 -4.82 -6.59 -21.61
N ARG A 328 -4.98 -5.45 -22.31
CA ARG A 328 -4.98 -5.40 -23.78
C ARG A 328 -3.65 -5.87 -24.37
N MET A 329 -2.51 -5.50 -23.78
CA MET A 329 -1.20 -6.01 -24.20
C MET A 329 -1.09 -7.52 -23.96
N LEU A 330 -1.56 -7.99 -22.81
CA LEU A 330 -1.52 -9.41 -22.45
C LEU A 330 -2.51 -10.27 -23.27
N ALA A 331 -3.51 -9.67 -23.93
CA ALA A 331 -4.52 -10.37 -24.73
C ALA A 331 -3.93 -11.13 -25.93
N GLU A 332 -2.67 -10.89 -26.31
CA GLU A 332 -1.93 -11.69 -27.30
C GLU A 332 -1.87 -13.18 -26.89
N ALA A 333 -1.75 -13.48 -25.60
CA ALA A 333 -1.64 -14.85 -25.14
C ALA A 333 -2.59 -15.21 -23.98
N TYR A 334 -3.27 -14.25 -23.40
CA TYR A 334 -4.13 -14.44 -22.23
C TYR A 334 -5.56 -14.02 -22.51
N ARG A 335 -6.49 -14.68 -21.82
CA ARG A 335 -7.90 -14.31 -21.78
C ARG A 335 -8.27 -13.89 -20.35
N LEU A 336 -8.87 -12.72 -20.19
CA LEU A 336 -9.48 -12.31 -18.94
C LEU A 336 -10.69 -13.22 -18.63
N VAL A 337 -10.64 -13.89 -17.47
CA VAL A 337 -11.67 -14.85 -17.05
C VAL A 337 -12.47 -14.37 -15.85
N SER A 338 -11.99 -13.37 -15.13
CA SER A 338 -12.71 -12.75 -14.01
C SER A 338 -12.24 -11.31 -13.82
N LEU A 339 -13.18 -10.42 -13.52
CA LEU A 339 -12.92 -9.04 -13.11
C LEU A 339 -13.88 -8.67 -11.98
N ARG A 340 -13.36 -8.13 -10.88
CA ARG A 340 -14.15 -7.69 -9.74
C ARG A 340 -13.58 -6.40 -9.16
N GLY A 341 -14.44 -5.45 -8.79
CA GLY A 341 -14.06 -4.22 -8.12
C GLY A 341 -14.19 -4.31 -6.60
N TYR A 342 -13.43 -3.48 -5.88
CA TYR A 342 -13.47 -3.32 -4.42
C TYR A 342 -13.47 -1.84 -4.08
N ASP A 343 -14.47 -1.38 -3.34
CA ASP A 343 -14.54 0.01 -2.85
C ASP A 343 -13.55 0.25 -1.70
N MET A 344 -12.25 0.06 -1.98
CA MET A 344 -11.17 0.25 -0.99
C MET A 344 -11.07 1.70 -0.50
N PHE A 345 -11.62 2.64 -1.28
CA PHE A 345 -11.53 4.08 -1.00
C PHE A 345 -12.91 4.74 -1.03
N PRO A 346 -13.81 4.43 -0.06
CA PRO A 346 -15.08 5.13 0.10
C PRO A 346 -14.91 6.66 0.09
N HIS A 347 -15.90 7.39 -0.40
CA HIS A 347 -15.91 8.86 -0.54
C HIS A 347 -14.90 9.40 -1.56
N THR A 348 -14.30 8.56 -2.38
CA THR A 348 -13.39 8.96 -3.46
C THR A 348 -13.80 8.30 -4.77
N PRO A 349 -13.35 8.79 -5.93
CA PRO A 349 -13.58 8.10 -7.22
C PRO A 349 -12.71 6.85 -7.40
N HIS A 350 -11.75 6.60 -6.51
CA HIS A 350 -10.80 5.50 -6.63
C HIS A 350 -11.46 4.14 -6.35
N LEU A 351 -10.99 3.15 -7.08
CA LEU A 351 -11.45 1.77 -7.01
C LEU A 351 -10.24 0.85 -7.08
N GLU A 352 -10.26 -0.23 -6.31
CA GLU A 352 -9.35 -1.37 -6.48
C GLU A 352 -10.03 -2.39 -7.37
N SER A 353 -9.30 -3.05 -8.26
CA SER A 353 -9.83 -4.10 -9.11
C SER A 353 -8.93 -5.34 -9.11
N LEU A 354 -9.55 -6.50 -9.13
CA LEU A 354 -8.90 -7.80 -9.23
C LEU A 354 -9.28 -8.43 -10.58
N ALA A 355 -8.30 -8.60 -11.44
CA ALA A 355 -8.41 -9.27 -12.74
C ALA A 355 -7.71 -10.63 -12.69
N VAL A 356 -8.32 -11.66 -13.26
CA VAL A 356 -7.72 -12.98 -13.42
C VAL A 356 -7.63 -13.30 -14.90
N LEU A 357 -6.42 -13.59 -15.36
CA LEU A 357 -6.15 -13.94 -16.75
C LEU A 357 -5.61 -15.36 -16.83
N ASP A 358 -6.14 -16.14 -17.75
CA ASP A 358 -5.66 -17.49 -18.07
C ASP A 358 -4.97 -17.52 -19.43
N LEU A 359 -3.85 -18.26 -19.50
CA LEU A 359 -3.13 -18.50 -20.74
C LEU A 359 -4.02 -19.25 -21.74
N VAL A 360 -4.15 -18.72 -22.96
CA VAL A 360 -4.83 -19.39 -24.06
C VAL A 360 -3.88 -20.43 -24.62
N ARG A 361 -4.39 -21.66 -24.82
CA ARG A 361 -3.61 -22.80 -25.38
C ARG A 361 -3.39 -22.66 -26.86
#